data_aad38503fe3e05ad5481053a8a5559bd
#
_entry.id   aad38503fe3e05ad5481053a8a5559bd
#
_cell.length_a   1.000
_cell.length_b   1.000
_cell.length_c   1.000
_cell.angle_alpha   90.00
_cell.angle_beta   90.00
_cell.angle_gamma   90.00
#
_symmetry.space_group_name_H-M   'P 1'
#
loop_
_entity.id
_entity.type
_entity.pdbx_description
1 polymer ?
#
loop_
_entity_poly.entity_id
_entity_poly.type
_entity_poly.pdbx_seq_one_letter_code
_entity_poly.pdbx_strand_id
1 'polypeptide(L)'
;NNSDQAVSTENLYIALLETESTPWFADEKEDYIYAKDVFQLPTREVGPGESILIARQAINHTIDAPLSLDLSNADYEVKAVNKPQNALVEQLPHVYKAFPTIDWLNMVVGGGNQLILFRYEENIQDLPKKQKPNASASSQWYLQIKTKMVLDGVEFLKYNAQGVDLAKKRMPATIDASYQTLSTAAGRTGESMERKVAKVEEDGRVVLQDTNNSLEDFVCTSDIRPLIYTKPELQPQE
;
A
#
# COMPACT_ATOMS: atom_id res chain seq x y z
N ASN A 1 -4.79 12.68 -3.50
CA ASN A 1 -3.96 13.69 -4.18
C ASN A 1 -3.76 14.92 -3.29
N ASN A 2 -2.55 15.08 -2.75
CA ASN A 2 -2.19 16.20 -1.86
C ASN A 2 -1.96 17.53 -2.61
N SER A 3 -1.81 17.50 -3.93
CA SER A 3 -1.50 18.70 -4.71
C SER A 3 -2.72 19.59 -4.93
N ASP A 4 -2.49 20.79 -5.42
CA ASP A 4 -3.51 21.76 -5.83
C ASP A 4 -3.91 21.62 -7.32
N GLN A 5 -3.36 20.61 -8.00
CA GLN A 5 -3.64 20.30 -9.40
C GLN A 5 -4.21 18.90 -9.53
N ALA A 6 -5.01 18.66 -10.57
CA ALA A 6 -5.39 17.31 -10.93
C ALA A 6 -4.16 16.50 -11.40
N VAL A 7 -4.11 15.23 -11.04
CA VAL A 7 -3.02 14.32 -11.35
C VAL A 7 -3.56 13.13 -12.12
N SER A 8 -2.96 12.83 -13.27
CA SER A 8 -3.29 11.62 -14.03
C SER A 8 -2.65 10.39 -13.39
N THR A 9 -3.45 9.31 -13.30
CA THR A 9 -2.97 7.98 -12.90
C THR A 9 -2.37 7.18 -14.06
N GLU A 10 -2.19 7.79 -15.23
CA GLU A 10 -1.56 7.13 -16.37
C GLU A 10 -0.17 6.61 -16.01
N ASN A 11 0.09 5.36 -16.36
CA ASN A 11 1.35 4.66 -16.06
C ASN A 11 1.73 4.62 -14.57
N LEU A 12 0.74 4.72 -13.68
CA LEU A 12 0.93 4.69 -12.25
C LEU A 12 0.65 3.30 -11.69
N TYR A 13 1.54 2.83 -10.82
CA TYR A 13 1.51 1.49 -10.25
C TYR A 13 1.67 1.52 -8.75
N ILE A 14 0.98 0.61 -8.07
CA ILE A 14 1.19 0.30 -6.66
C ILE A 14 1.92 -1.04 -6.57
N ALA A 15 2.99 -1.11 -5.79
CA ALA A 15 3.68 -2.36 -5.53
C ALA A 15 3.73 -2.70 -4.05
N LEU A 16 3.52 -3.98 -3.75
CA LEU A 16 3.90 -4.59 -2.48
C LEU A 16 5.32 -5.12 -2.60
N LEU A 17 6.16 -4.78 -1.64
CA LEU A 17 7.55 -5.19 -1.67
C LEU A 17 7.73 -6.64 -1.19
N GLU A 18 8.88 -7.21 -1.52
CA GLU A 18 9.25 -8.54 -1.05
C GLU A 18 9.34 -8.58 0.49
N THR A 19 9.09 -9.73 1.06
CA THR A 19 9.02 -9.92 2.52
C THR A 19 9.87 -11.10 2.99
N GLU A 20 10.95 -11.39 2.28
CA GLU A 20 11.88 -12.45 2.69
C GLU A 20 12.39 -12.21 4.11
N SER A 21 12.54 -13.29 4.86
CA SER A 21 12.93 -13.22 6.28
C SER A 21 14.34 -12.66 6.47
N THR A 22 15.22 -12.85 5.49
CA THR A 22 16.58 -12.33 5.51
C THR A 22 16.75 -11.34 4.37
N PRO A 23 17.15 -10.09 4.65
CA PRO A 23 17.45 -9.11 3.62
C PRO A 23 18.64 -9.59 2.78
N TRP A 24 18.44 -9.74 1.49
CA TRP A 24 19.48 -10.21 0.57
C TRP A 24 19.94 -9.15 -0.41
N PHE A 25 19.30 -8.00 -0.41
CA PHE A 25 19.58 -6.86 -1.32
C PHE A 25 19.94 -5.59 -0.54
N ALA A 26 20.38 -5.72 0.70
CA ALA A 26 20.70 -4.55 1.55
C ALA A 26 21.71 -3.60 0.89
N ASP A 27 22.66 -4.14 0.14
CA ASP A 27 23.69 -3.35 -0.55
C ASP A 27 23.17 -2.61 -1.80
N GLU A 28 21.97 -2.98 -2.29
CA GLU A 28 21.37 -2.41 -3.50
C GLU A 28 20.17 -1.50 -3.23
N LYS A 29 19.71 -1.39 -1.98
CA LYS A 29 18.44 -0.70 -1.65
C LYS A 29 18.42 0.79 -1.95
N GLU A 30 19.57 1.42 -2.11
CA GLU A 30 19.67 2.81 -2.52
C GLU A 30 19.29 2.99 -4.01
N ASP A 31 19.54 1.97 -4.84
CA ASP A 31 19.30 2.00 -6.28
C ASP A 31 18.01 1.27 -6.69
N TYR A 32 17.66 0.21 -5.96
CA TYR A 32 16.60 -0.71 -6.35
C TYR A 32 15.70 -1.15 -5.20
N ILE A 33 14.44 -1.34 -5.54
CA ILE A 33 13.39 -1.93 -4.70
C ILE A 33 12.86 -3.18 -5.40
N TYR A 34 12.49 -4.19 -4.63
CA TYR A 34 12.05 -5.49 -5.15
C TYR A 34 10.59 -5.73 -4.82
N ALA A 35 9.75 -5.79 -5.85
CA ALA A 35 8.31 -5.99 -5.71
C ALA A 35 7.92 -7.45 -5.86
N LYS A 36 7.03 -7.93 -4.98
CA LYS A 36 6.38 -9.24 -5.08
C LYS A 36 5.07 -9.18 -5.87
N ASP A 37 4.33 -8.09 -5.74
CA ASP A 37 3.05 -7.85 -6.40
C ASP A 37 3.04 -6.44 -6.96
N VAL A 38 2.50 -6.27 -8.18
CA VAL A 38 2.32 -4.95 -8.80
C VAL A 38 0.91 -4.85 -9.37
N PHE A 39 0.24 -3.76 -9.04
CA PHE A 39 -1.08 -3.40 -9.52
C PHE A 39 -1.00 -2.12 -10.33
N GLN A 40 -1.68 -2.10 -11.47
CA GLN A 40 -1.77 -0.91 -12.31
C GLN A 40 -3.04 -0.13 -11.98
N LEU A 41 -2.90 1.17 -11.74
CA LEU A 41 -4.07 2.04 -11.64
C LEU A 41 -4.63 2.30 -13.05
N PRO A 42 -5.95 2.14 -13.25
CA PRO A 42 -6.60 2.57 -14.48
C PRO A 42 -6.40 4.07 -14.68
N THR A 43 -6.22 4.48 -15.93
CA THR A 43 -5.98 5.89 -16.28
C THR A 43 -7.21 6.73 -15.98
N ARG A 44 -7.07 7.67 -15.07
CA ARG A 44 -8.07 8.71 -14.76
C ARG A 44 -7.40 9.95 -14.19
N GLU A 45 -8.12 11.06 -14.18
CA GLU A 45 -7.73 12.22 -13.40
C GLU A 45 -8.20 12.09 -11.95
N VAL A 46 -7.34 12.48 -11.02
CA VAL A 46 -7.62 12.57 -9.58
C VAL A 46 -7.48 14.02 -9.17
N GLY A 47 -8.58 14.63 -8.80
CA GLY A 47 -8.64 16.05 -8.43
C GLY A 47 -7.89 16.38 -7.13
N PRO A 48 -7.64 17.67 -6.85
CA PRO A 48 -7.04 18.11 -5.60
C PRO A 48 -7.85 17.63 -4.38
N GLY A 49 -7.17 17.00 -3.42
CA GLY A 49 -7.81 16.43 -2.23
C GLY A 49 -8.59 15.15 -2.47
N GLU A 50 -8.80 14.72 -3.72
CA GLU A 50 -9.49 13.47 -4.04
C GLU A 50 -8.64 12.26 -3.67
N SER A 51 -9.31 11.14 -3.32
CA SER A 51 -8.68 9.86 -2.97
C SER A 51 -9.21 8.73 -3.82
N ILE A 52 -8.40 7.69 -3.96
CA ILE A 52 -8.77 6.40 -4.55
C ILE A 52 -8.83 5.37 -3.43
N LEU A 53 -9.96 4.70 -3.28
CA LEU A 53 -10.14 3.60 -2.33
C LEU A 53 -9.98 2.26 -3.04
N ILE A 54 -9.01 1.47 -2.61
CA ILE A 54 -8.76 0.12 -3.10
C ILE A 54 -9.08 -0.85 -1.98
N ALA A 55 -10.06 -1.72 -2.19
CA ALA A 55 -10.44 -2.74 -1.23
C ALA A 55 -9.93 -4.12 -1.65
N ARG A 56 -9.52 -4.92 -0.69
CA ARG A 56 -9.25 -6.35 -0.92
C ARG A 56 -10.54 -7.10 -1.26
N GLN A 57 -11.66 -6.65 -0.70
CA GLN A 57 -13.00 -7.15 -0.97
C GLN A 57 -13.98 -5.99 -0.77
N ALA A 58 -14.59 -5.55 -1.86
CA ALA A 58 -15.46 -4.38 -1.90
C ALA A 58 -16.90 -4.77 -1.54
N ILE A 59 -17.11 -5.16 -0.29
CA ILE A 59 -18.44 -5.51 0.27
C ILE A 59 -18.69 -4.77 1.57
N ASN A 60 -19.92 -4.81 2.06
CA ASN A 60 -20.26 -4.34 3.39
C ASN A 60 -19.79 -5.35 4.44
N HIS A 61 -18.68 -5.08 5.10
CA HIS A 61 -18.10 -5.91 6.14
C HIS A 61 -18.80 -5.74 7.50
N THR A 62 -19.65 -4.72 7.70
CA THR A 62 -20.36 -4.49 8.96
C THR A 62 -21.42 -5.54 9.21
N ILE A 63 -21.88 -6.27 8.19
CA ILE A 63 -22.89 -7.33 8.31
C ILE A 63 -22.37 -8.47 9.20
N ASP A 64 -21.12 -8.88 9.01
CA ASP A 64 -20.51 -9.98 9.76
C ASP A 64 -19.62 -9.50 10.92
N ALA A 65 -19.19 -8.23 10.88
CA ALA A 65 -18.31 -7.60 11.85
C ALA A 65 -18.73 -6.14 12.09
N PRO A 66 -19.62 -5.87 13.06
CA PRO A 66 -20.22 -4.52 13.25
C PRO A 66 -19.22 -3.38 13.47
N LEU A 67 -18.00 -3.67 13.94
CA LEU A 67 -16.92 -2.69 14.10
C LEU A 67 -16.05 -2.53 12.85
N SER A 68 -16.43 -3.18 11.74
CA SER A 68 -15.75 -3.06 10.46
C SER A 68 -16.34 -1.92 9.63
N LEU A 69 -16.06 -1.91 8.34
CA LEU A 69 -16.42 -0.84 7.41
C LEU A 69 -17.32 -1.37 6.29
N ASP A 70 -18.14 -0.50 5.74
CA ASP A 70 -18.78 -0.73 4.44
C ASP A 70 -17.83 -0.25 3.34
N LEU A 71 -17.27 -1.19 2.59
CA LEU A 71 -16.38 -0.94 1.46
C LEU A 71 -17.06 -1.24 0.11
N SER A 72 -18.37 -1.41 0.09
CA SER A 72 -19.13 -1.76 -1.12
C SER A 72 -19.03 -0.72 -2.25
N ASN A 73 -18.67 0.52 -1.90
CA ASN A 73 -18.48 1.64 -2.82
C ASN A 73 -16.99 1.98 -3.06
N ALA A 74 -16.07 1.02 -2.86
CA ALA A 74 -14.67 1.22 -3.21
C ALA A 74 -14.51 1.56 -4.69
N ASP A 75 -13.47 2.32 -5.05
CA ASP A 75 -13.17 2.63 -6.46
C ASP A 75 -12.69 1.37 -7.19
N TYR A 76 -11.88 0.55 -6.51
CA TYR A 76 -11.33 -0.70 -7.06
C TYR A 76 -11.34 -1.83 -6.04
N GLU A 77 -11.40 -3.06 -6.56
CA GLU A 77 -11.28 -4.28 -5.77
C GLU A 77 -10.09 -5.12 -6.23
N VAL A 78 -9.37 -5.73 -5.28
CA VAL A 78 -8.37 -6.78 -5.55
C VAL A 78 -8.76 -8.02 -4.79
N LYS A 79 -9.73 -8.76 -5.30
CA LYS A 79 -10.28 -9.93 -4.59
C LYS A 79 -9.40 -11.16 -4.68
N ALA A 80 -9.49 -12.04 -3.69
CA ALA A 80 -9.00 -13.40 -3.81
C ALA A 80 -9.93 -14.24 -4.70
N VAL A 81 -9.36 -15.15 -5.49
CA VAL A 81 -10.08 -16.00 -6.47
C VAL A 81 -11.29 -16.71 -5.86
N ASN A 82 -11.18 -17.16 -4.62
CA ASN A 82 -12.21 -17.94 -3.92
C ASN A 82 -13.16 -17.07 -3.06
N LYS A 83 -13.15 -15.76 -3.23
CA LYS A 83 -14.01 -14.84 -2.49
C LYS A 83 -15.06 -14.20 -3.39
N PRO A 84 -16.22 -13.80 -2.85
CA PRO A 84 -17.19 -13.03 -3.60
C PRO A 84 -16.56 -11.78 -4.22
N GLN A 85 -17.05 -11.43 -5.40
CA GLN A 85 -16.71 -10.20 -6.08
C GLN A 85 -17.90 -9.26 -6.07
N ASN A 86 -17.66 -7.96 -5.84
CA ASN A 86 -18.66 -6.95 -6.13
C ASN A 86 -18.65 -6.65 -7.63
N ALA A 87 -19.73 -7.03 -8.31
CA ALA A 87 -19.84 -6.83 -9.77
C ALA A 87 -19.94 -5.36 -10.18
N LEU A 88 -20.18 -4.46 -9.23
CA LEU A 88 -20.29 -3.01 -9.47
C LEU A 88 -18.95 -2.29 -9.29
N VAL A 89 -17.94 -2.98 -8.77
CA VAL A 89 -16.60 -2.41 -8.51
C VAL A 89 -15.60 -3.02 -9.48
N GLU A 90 -14.83 -2.15 -10.13
CA GLU A 90 -13.80 -2.56 -11.08
C GLU A 90 -12.66 -3.32 -10.37
N GLN A 91 -12.20 -4.40 -11.01
CA GLN A 91 -11.03 -5.13 -10.52
C GLN A 91 -9.74 -4.38 -10.90
N LEU A 92 -8.89 -4.10 -9.91
CA LEU A 92 -7.59 -3.50 -10.16
C LEU A 92 -6.67 -4.51 -10.86
N PRO A 93 -6.11 -4.18 -12.04
CA PRO A 93 -5.23 -5.08 -12.78
C PRO A 93 -4.00 -5.50 -11.96
N HIS A 94 -3.84 -6.79 -11.70
CA HIS A 94 -2.66 -7.38 -11.06
C HIS A 94 -1.65 -7.78 -12.12
N VAL A 95 -0.76 -6.86 -12.45
CA VAL A 95 0.12 -6.96 -13.64
C VAL A 95 1.41 -7.73 -13.40
N TYR A 96 1.83 -7.92 -12.15
CA TYR A 96 2.98 -8.75 -11.78
C TYR A 96 2.74 -9.51 -10.47
N LYS A 97 3.15 -10.79 -10.42
CA LYS A 97 3.04 -11.68 -9.27
C LYS A 97 4.31 -12.51 -9.13
N ALA A 98 5.04 -12.32 -8.03
CA ALA A 98 6.15 -13.22 -7.68
C ALA A 98 5.64 -14.59 -7.23
N PHE A 99 4.41 -14.64 -6.70
CA PHE A 99 3.73 -15.85 -6.27
C PHE A 99 2.49 -16.07 -7.16
N PRO A 100 2.57 -16.89 -8.21
CA PRO A 100 1.49 -17.02 -9.22
C PRO A 100 0.13 -17.43 -8.65
N THR A 101 0.11 -18.10 -7.49
CA THR A 101 -1.12 -18.57 -6.82
C THR A 101 -1.78 -17.51 -5.93
N ILE A 102 -1.15 -16.35 -5.74
CA ILE A 102 -1.67 -15.26 -4.93
C ILE A 102 -2.30 -14.22 -5.85
N ASP A 103 -3.62 -14.09 -5.80
CA ASP A 103 -4.43 -13.25 -6.69
C ASP A 103 -5.09 -12.06 -5.98
N TRP A 104 -4.63 -11.69 -4.81
CA TRP A 104 -5.24 -10.60 -4.03
C TRP A 104 -4.18 -9.65 -3.47
N LEU A 105 -4.63 -8.49 -3.02
CA LEU A 105 -3.80 -7.56 -2.24
C LEU A 105 -3.40 -8.22 -0.92
N ASN A 106 -2.24 -8.87 -0.93
CA ASN A 106 -1.78 -9.69 0.19
C ASN A 106 -1.02 -8.85 1.23
N MET A 107 -1.74 -7.98 1.89
CA MET A 107 -1.25 -7.27 3.07
C MET A 107 -1.46 -8.13 4.30
N VAL A 108 -0.37 -8.57 4.92
CA VAL A 108 -0.43 -9.43 6.10
C VAL A 108 -0.33 -8.58 7.35
N VAL A 109 -1.44 -8.46 8.06
CA VAL A 109 -1.48 -7.80 9.37
C VAL A 109 -0.47 -8.42 10.32
N GLY A 110 0.33 -7.60 10.99
CA GLY A 110 1.38 -8.04 11.91
C GLY A 110 2.63 -8.60 11.25
N GLY A 111 2.67 -8.72 9.93
CA GLY A 111 3.84 -9.22 9.18
C GLY A 111 4.81 -8.15 8.71
N GLY A 112 4.38 -6.90 8.77
CA GLY A 112 5.02 -5.79 8.06
C GLY A 112 4.60 -5.78 6.59
N ASN A 113 4.30 -4.59 6.09
CA ASN A 113 3.95 -4.37 4.70
C ASN A 113 4.62 -3.10 4.23
N GLN A 114 5.27 -3.19 3.11
CA GLN A 114 5.91 -2.08 2.45
C GLN A 114 5.23 -1.88 1.10
N LEU A 115 4.78 -0.66 0.86
CA LEU A 115 4.12 -0.29 -0.39
C LEU A 115 4.86 0.88 -1.00
N ILE A 116 4.92 0.90 -2.32
CA ILE A 116 5.37 2.06 -3.07
C ILE A 116 4.34 2.42 -4.13
N LEU A 117 4.29 3.71 -4.43
CA LEU A 117 3.66 4.27 -5.60
C LEU A 117 4.79 4.64 -6.57
N PHE A 118 4.74 4.16 -7.80
CA PHE A 118 5.77 4.46 -8.78
C PHE A 118 5.18 4.66 -10.18
N ARG A 119 5.93 5.33 -11.05
CA ARG A 119 5.54 5.59 -12.44
C ARG A 119 6.50 4.89 -13.40
N TYR A 120 5.94 4.24 -14.43
CA TYR A 120 6.71 3.59 -15.48
C TYR A 120 5.96 3.63 -16.81
N GLU A 121 6.56 4.24 -17.82
CA GLU A 121 5.91 4.54 -19.09
C GLU A 121 5.99 3.39 -20.12
N GLU A 122 6.88 2.41 -19.89
CA GLU A 122 7.05 1.27 -20.77
C GLU A 122 6.29 0.04 -20.25
N ASN A 123 6.44 -1.11 -20.92
CA ASN A 123 5.78 -2.33 -20.46
C ASN A 123 6.41 -2.83 -19.14
N ILE A 124 5.59 -2.95 -18.10
CA ILE A 124 6.03 -3.41 -16.77
C ILE A 124 6.71 -4.78 -16.80
N GLN A 125 6.38 -5.64 -17.78
CA GLN A 125 6.99 -6.96 -17.94
C GLN A 125 8.47 -6.90 -18.37
N ASP A 126 8.91 -5.77 -18.92
CA ASP A 126 10.29 -5.55 -19.39
C ASP A 126 11.24 -5.13 -18.27
N LEU A 127 10.70 -4.79 -17.08
CA LEU A 127 11.54 -4.54 -15.92
C LEU A 127 12.34 -5.78 -15.53
N PRO A 128 13.61 -5.62 -15.13
CA PRO A 128 14.44 -6.72 -14.67
C PRO A 128 13.81 -7.47 -13.50
N LYS A 129 14.14 -8.75 -13.39
CA LYS A 129 13.67 -9.62 -12.30
C LYS A 129 14.86 -10.24 -11.62
N LYS A 130 14.80 -10.40 -10.31
CA LYS A 130 15.87 -10.97 -9.49
C LYS A 130 15.34 -11.99 -8.51
N GLN A 131 16.08 -13.07 -8.32
CA GLN A 131 15.87 -14.02 -7.23
C GLN A 131 16.83 -13.70 -6.07
N LYS A 132 16.51 -14.16 -4.87
CA LYS A 132 17.44 -14.12 -3.75
C LYS A 132 18.72 -14.94 -4.03
N PRO A 133 19.85 -14.61 -3.40
CA PRO A 133 21.08 -15.41 -3.53
C PRO A 133 20.82 -16.87 -3.15
N ASN A 134 21.49 -17.78 -3.85
CA ASN A 134 21.35 -19.22 -3.67
C ASN A 134 19.90 -19.74 -3.82
N ALA A 135 19.11 -19.07 -4.62
CA ALA A 135 17.75 -19.47 -4.92
C ALA A 135 17.72 -20.84 -5.63
N SER A 136 16.71 -21.66 -5.31
CA SER A 136 16.40 -22.84 -6.10
C SER A 136 15.66 -22.44 -7.40
N ALA A 137 15.56 -23.36 -8.34
CA ALA A 137 14.83 -23.13 -9.59
C ALA A 137 13.35 -22.78 -9.37
N SER A 138 12.76 -23.19 -8.25
CA SER A 138 11.38 -22.91 -7.86
C SER A 138 11.22 -21.63 -7.01
N SER A 139 12.30 -20.92 -6.72
CA SER A 139 12.23 -19.67 -5.95
C SER A 139 11.57 -18.56 -6.76
N GLN A 140 10.97 -17.62 -6.03
CA GLN A 140 10.27 -16.49 -6.61
C GLN A 140 11.24 -15.53 -7.32
N TRP A 141 10.75 -14.93 -8.39
CA TRP A 141 11.36 -13.80 -9.05
C TRP A 141 10.67 -12.52 -8.60
N TYR A 142 11.44 -11.56 -8.11
CA TYR A 142 10.95 -10.25 -7.71
C TYR A 142 11.24 -9.23 -8.80
N LEU A 143 10.26 -8.36 -9.06
CA LEU A 143 10.43 -7.29 -10.04
C LEU A 143 11.36 -6.24 -9.47
N GLN A 144 12.41 -5.87 -10.22
CA GLN A 144 13.40 -4.89 -9.83
C GLN A 144 12.98 -3.49 -10.30
N ILE A 145 12.68 -2.59 -9.38
CA ILE A 145 12.24 -1.22 -9.65
C ILE A 145 13.36 -0.28 -9.21
N LYS A 146 13.77 0.65 -10.08
CA LYS A 146 14.73 1.69 -9.70
C LYS A 146 14.09 2.66 -8.73
N THR A 147 14.81 3.02 -7.66
CA THR A 147 14.33 3.95 -6.61
C THR A 147 13.88 5.30 -7.18
N LYS A 148 14.55 5.79 -8.22
CA LYS A 148 14.19 7.04 -8.93
C LYS A 148 12.83 7.03 -9.64
N MET A 149 12.20 5.87 -9.80
CA MET A 149 10.84 5.74 -10.36
C MET A 149 9.77 5.87 -9.30
N VAL A 150 10.16 5.77 -8.02
CA VAL A 150 9.24 5.82 -6.89
C VAL A 150 8.83 7.26 -6.64
N LEU A 151 7.53 7.47 -6.48
CA LEU A 151 6.91 8.75 -6.17
C LEU A 151 6.67 8.92 -4.68
N ASP A 152 6.27 7.83 -4.02
CA ASP A 152 6.02 7.78 -2.57
C ASP A 152 6.14 6.33 -2.10
N GLY A 153 6.41 6.15 -0.81
CA GLY A 153 6.48 4.84 -0.19
C GLY A 153 6.10 4.88 1.28
N VAL A 154 5.51 3.79 1.75
CA VAL A 154 5.17 3.63 3.17
C VAL A 154 5.73 2.32 3.69
N GLU A 155 6.36 2.38 4.86
CA GLU A 155 6.98 1.24 5.49
C GLU A 155 6.33 0.91 6.83
N PHE A 156 5.58 -0.21 6.84
CA PHE A 156 4.99 -0.75 8.06
C PHE A 156 5.72 -2.01 8.46
N LEU A 157 6.40 -1.98 9.61
CA LEU A 157 7.09 -3.14 10.13
C LEU A 157 6.25 -3.87 11.17
N LYS A 158 6.56 -5.14 11.36
CA LYS A 158 5.88 -5.96 12.36
C LYS A 158 6.16 -5.42 13.76
N TYR A 159 5.09 -5.26 14.55
CA TYR A 159 5.24 -5.01 15.98
C TYR A 159 6.01 -6.15 16.66
N ASN A 160 6.93 -5.78 17.52
CA ASN A 160 7.64 -6.68 18.41
C ASN A 160 7.92 -5.96 19.74
N ALA A 161 7.45 -6.51 20.86
CA ALA A 161 7.62 -5.93 22.19
C ALA A 161 9.10 -5.76 22.61
N GLN A 162 10.01 -6.53 22.03
CA GLN A 162 11.46 -6.46 22.24
C GLN A 162 12.17 -5.48 21.29
N GLY A 163 11.41 -4.77 20.47
CA GLY A 163 11.91 -3.88 19.43
C GLY A 163 11.73 -4.44 18.02
N VAL A 164 11.70 -3.56 17.04
CA VAL A 164 11.49 -3.91 15.63
C VAL A 164 12.79 -4.38 14.99
N ASP A 165 12.71 -5.42 14.17
CA ASP A 165 13.85 -5.87 13.35
C ASP A 165 14.04 -4.92 12.15
N LEU A 166 14.94 -3.94 12.30
CA LEU A 166 15.25 -2.98 11.25
C LEU A 166 15.85 -3.58 9.98
N ALA A 167 16.38 -4.81 10.06
CA ALA A 167 16.82 -5.53 8.87
C ALA A 167 15.65 -5.89 7.92
N LYS A 168 14.41 -5.77 8.40
CA LYS A 168 13.20 -5.93 7.57
C LYS A 168 12.83 -4.68 6.76
N LYS A 169 13.46 -3.53 7.05
CA LYS A 169 13.24 -2.30 6.31
C LYS A 169 13.71 -2.46 4.86
N ARG A 170 12.84 -2.09 3.89
CA ARG A 170 13.04 -2.35 2.46
C ARG A 170 13.39 -1.10 1.66
N MET A 171 12.99 0.06 2.14
CA MET A 171 13.20 1.31 1.41
C MET A 171 14.42 2.06 1.94
N PRO A 172 15.16 2.79 1.07
CA PRO A 172 16.18 3.73 1.50
C PRO A 172 15.55 4.94 2.20
N ALA A 173 16.34 5.65 3.00
CA ALA A 173 15.88 6.82 3.74
C ALA A 173 15.40 7.98 2.85
N THR A 174 15.80 7.99 1.58
CA THR A 174 15.35 8.97 0.59
C THR A 174 13.90 8.77 0.14
N ILE A 175 13.34 7.57 0.34
CA ILE A 175 11.94 7.26 0.06
C ILE A 175 11.14 7.21 1.35
N ASP A 176 11.62 6.48 2.35
CA ASP A 176 11.03 6.45 3.68
C ASP A 176 12.12 6.32 4.74
N ALA A 177 12.34 7.36 5.50
CA ALA A 177 13.45 7.43 6.46
C ALA A 177 13.25 6.49 7.66
N SER A 178 12.00 6.16 8.01
CA SER A 178 11.70 5.33 9.17
C SER A 178 10.62 4.28 8.86
N TYR A 179 9.77 3.95 9.81
CA TYR A 179 8.69 2.98 9.69
C TYR A 179 7.62 3.27 10.74
N GLN A 180 6.42 2.75 10.53
CA GLN A 180 5.38 2.70 11.55
C GLN A 180 5.05 1.24 11.89
N THR A 181 4.43 0.99 13.05
CA THR A 181 3.99 -0.35 13.48
C THR A 181 2.62 -0.27 14.14
N LEU A 182 1.88 -1.38 14.13
CA LEU A 182 0.70 -1.53 14.98
C LEU A 182 1.12 -1.49 16.46
N SER A 183 0.17 -1.22 17.35
CA SER A 183 0.42 -1.17 18.80
C SER A 183 0.63 -2.56 19.42
N THR A 184 0.27 -3.62 18.70
CA THR A 184 0.31 -5.01 19.18
C THR A 184 0.66 -6.01 18.08
N ALA A 185 1.20 -7.15 18.49
CA ALA A 185 1.45 -8.30 17.61
C ALA A 185 0.17 -9.08 17.27
N ALA A 186 -0.91 -8.85 17.99
CA ALA A 186 -2.19 -9.53 17.76
C ALA A 186 -2.80 -9.04 16.44
N GLY A 187 -3.23 -9.97 15.60
CA GLY A 187 -4.01 -9.62 14.42
C GLY A 187 -5.47 -9.34 14.76
N ARG A 188 -6.18 -8.63 13.88
CA ARG A 188 -7.62 -8.35 13.98
C ARG A 188 -8.00 -7.51 15.20
N THR A 189 -7.19 -6.53 15.52
CA THR A 189 -7.40 -5.58 16.63
C THR A 189 -8.27 -4.39 16.24
N GLY A 190 -8.61 -4.25 14.96
CA GLY A 190 -9.29 -3.07 14.44
C GLY A 190 -8.34 -1.88 14.22
N GLU A 191 -7.04 -2.07 14.35
CA GLU A 191 -6.07 -1.00 14.12
C GLU A 191 -5.78 -0.79 12.65
N SER A 192 -5.55 0.47 12.27
CA SER A 192 -5.06 0.89 10.96
C SER A 192 -3.98 1.96 11.08
N MET A 193 -3.31 2.23 9.98
CA MET A 193 -2.39 3.36 9.83
C MET A 193 -3.10 4.49 9.10
N GLU A 194 -3.18 5.64 9.74
CA GLU A 194 -3.79 6.85 9.19
C GLU A 194 -2.70 7.91 9.00
N ARG A 195 -2.63 8.53 7.81
CA ARG A 195 -1.69 9.62 7.54
C ARG A 195 -2.19 10.88 8.24
N LYS A 196 -1.32 11.56 8.97
CA LYS A 196 -1.64 12.78 9.73
C LYS A 196 -1.98 13.92 8.80
N VAL A 197 -2.74 14.88 9.30
CA VAL A 197 -3.04 16.14 8.61
C VAL A 197 -1.89 17.12 8.84
N ALA A 198 -1.33 17.65 7.76
CA ALA A 198 -0.34 18.72 7.83
C ALA A 198 -1.01 20.09 7.95
N LYS A 199 -2.04 20.34 7.14
CA LYS A 199 -2.80 21.60 7.13
C LYS A 199 -4.16 21.42 6.46
N VAL A 200 -5.02 22.41 6.67
CA VAL A 200 -6.26 22.59 5.90
C VAL A 200 -6.11 23.91 5.15
N GLU A 201 -6.32 23.88 3.84
CA GLU A 201 -6.25 25.05 2.97
C GLU A 201 -7.49 25.93 3.14
N GLU A 202 -7.46 27.15 2.61
CA GLU A 202 -8.57 28.11 2.69
C GLU A 202 -9.86 27.62 2.02
N ASP A 203 -9.74 26.77 1.00
CA ASP A 203 -10.85 26.13 0.29
C ASP A 203 -11.43 24.90 1.03
N GLY A 204 -10.88 24.56 2.19
CA GLY A 204 -11.26 23.40 3.00
C GLY A 204 -10.54 22.10 2.62
N ARG A 205 -9.68 22.10 1.61
CA ARG A 205 -8.92 20.93 1.20
C ARG A 205 -7.91 20.54 2.28
N VAL A 206 -7.95 19.27 2.67
CA VAL A 206 -7.00 18.71 3.63
C VAL A 206 -5.73 18.26 2.90
N VAL A 207 -4.58 18.71 3.38
CA VAL A 207 -3.26 18.27 2.95
C VAL A 207 -2.70 17.34 4.00
N LEU A 208 -2.43 16.10 3.61
CA LEU A 208 -1.86 15.09 4.48
C LEU A 208 -0.34 15.29 4.61
N GLN A 209 0.20 14.96 5.78
CA GLN A 209 1.63 15.07 6.04
C GLN A 209 2.41 14.07 5.21
N ASP A 210 3.48 14.55 4.58
CA ASP A 210 4.40 13.75 3.79
C ASP A 210 5.81 14.31 3.95
N THR A 211 6.60 13.65 4.79
CA THR A 211 7.99 14.03 5.08
C THR A 211 8.98 12.94 4.64
N ASN A 212 8.51 11.95 3.87
CA ASN A 212 9.27 10.73 3.57
C ASN A 212 9.71 10.00 4.85
N ASN A 213 8.85 9.95 5.85
CA ASN A 213 9.12 9.31 7.13
C ASN A 213 7.83 8.74 7.73
N SER A 214 7.60 7.46 7.55
CA SER A 214 6.38 6.79 8.02
C SER A 214 6.13 6.94 9.52
N LEU A 215 7.18 7.07 10.35
CA LEU A 215 7.02 7.30 11.79
C LEU A 215 6.42 8.68 12.10
N GLU A 216 6.85 9.69 11.34
CA GLU A 216 6.38 11.06 11.51
C GLU A 216 5.01 11.26 10.85
N ASP A 217 4.78 10.61 9.71
CA ASP A 217 3.65 10.86 8.84
C ASP A 217 2.38 10.09 9.21
N PHE A 218 2.51 8.95 9.89
CA PHE A 218 1.38 8.09 10.24
C PHE A 218 1.14 7.99 11.74
N VAL A 219 -0.10 7.71 12.08
CA VAL A 219 -0.52 7.28 13.43
C VAL A 219 -1.22 5.93 13.33
N CYS A 220 -0.93 5.05 14.29
CA CYS A 220 -1.72 3.84 14.48
C CYS A 220 -3.00 4.20 15.25
N THR A 221 -4.15 3.88 14.69
CA THR A 221 -5.45 4.18 15.29
C THR A 221 -6.39 2.99 15.23
N SER A 222 -7.28 2.86 16.20
CA SER A 222 -8.43 1.94 16.17
C SER A 222 -9.72 2.62 15.70
N ASP A 223 -9.69 3.93 15.50
CA ASP A 223 -10.77 4.72 14.91
C ASP A 223 -10.55 4.77 13.39
N ILE A 224 -11.02 3.73 12.69
CA ILE A 224 -10.79 3.57 11.26
C ILE A 224 -11.77 4.45 10.49
N ARG A 225 -11.26 5.48 9.82
CA ARG A 225 -12.04 6.45 9.06
C ARG A 225 -11.45 6.63 7.65
N PRO A 226 -11.54 5.61 6.78
CA PRO A 226 -10.99 5.73 5.44
C PRO A 226 -11.66 6.87 4.70
N LEU A 227 -10.86 7.69 4.02
CA LEU A 227 -11.34 8.80 3.20
C LEU A 227 -12.20 9.84 3.94
N ILE A 228 -12.02 9.99 5.27
CA ILE A 228 -12.83 10.93 6.08
C ILE A 228 -12.86 12.34 5.49
N TYR A 229 -11.81 12.77 4.81
CA TYR A 229 -11.69 14.12 4.25
C TYR A 229 -12.25 14.25 2.83
N THR A 230 -12.43 13.14 2.12
CA THR A 230 -12.83 13.14 0.71
C THR A 230 -14.13 12.42 0.43
N LYS A 231 -14.52 11.49 1.31
CA LYS A 231 -15.77 10.73 1.24
C LYS A 231 -16.36 10.56 2.65
N PRO A 232 -16.78 11.66 3.29
CA PRO A 232 -17.29 11.61 4.66
C PRO A 232 -18.56 10.75 4.80
N GLU A 233 -19.29 10.52 3.70
CA GLU A 233 -20.47 9.64 3.65
C GLU A 233 -20.16 8.17 3.90
N LEU A 234 -18.89 7.75 3.81
CA LEU A 234 -18.47 6.39 4.16
C LEU A 234 -18.23 6.20 5.65
N GLN A 235 -18.26 7.26 6.43
CA GLN A 235 -18.05 7.17 7.86
C GLN A 235 -19.27 6.56 8.55
N PRO A 236 -19.08 5.80 9.65
CA PRO A 236 -20.21 5.35 10.48
C PRO A 236 -21.05 6.55 10.88
N GLN A 237 -22.36 6.47 10.69
CA GLN A 237 -23.29 7.46 11.23
C GLN A 237 -23.40 7.23 12.74
N GLU A 238 -23.20 8.26 13.55
CA GLU A 238 -23.33 8.21 15.00
C GLU A 238 -24.80 7.88 15.40
#